data_0a30da2b651e902bed690b0de50a8b38
#
_entry.id   0a30da2b651e902bed690b0de50a8b38
#
_cell.length_a   1.000
_cell.length_b   1.000
_cell.length_c   1.000
_cell.angle_alpha   90.00
_cell.angle_beta   90.00
_cell.angle_gamma   90.00
#
_symmetry.space_group_name_H-M   'P 1'
#
loop_
_entity.id
_entity.type
_entity.pdbx_description
1 polymer ?
#
loop_
_entity_poly.entity_id
_entity_poly.type
_entity_poly.pdbx_seq_one_letter_code
_entity_poly.pdbx_strand_id
1 'polypeptide(L)'
;MINDAVRGYFGFERLPFDRSVPVGALFASASHQEAAGRIAYGIDTRQITVITGEVGAGKTVAARAATARLDASRHQLIAIPNPQVGARGIHHAVVAALGGVPRVHHATLIPQAAEYLAAELAERGRLPVLLIDEAHLLSHDQLEAIRMLTSAQLDSASPLAVLLLGQPQLRASMRLGVLAALDQRIGVRYAMAPMTPDETGAYLRHHTKLAGRSDQLFSDDAAELIHQASRGFPRAVNRLAAAALLATCTTHKTIADTTAVRAAITEVNDQ
;
A
#
# COMPACT_ATOMS: atom_id res chain seq x y z
N MET A 1 -6.87 21.46 -18.79
CA MET A 1 -8.12 21.76 -19.55
C MET A 1 -9.36 21.10 -18.92
N ILE A 2 -9.59 19.78 -18.99
CA ILE A 2 -10.81 19.16 -18.38
C ILE A 2 -10.78 19.27 -16.85
N ASN A 3 -9.64 18.97 -16.23
CA ASN A 3 -9.47 19.08 -14.78
C ASN A 3 -9.65 20.51 -14.25
N ASP A 4 -9.22 21.52 -15.01
CA ASP A 4 -9.39 22.93 -14.63
C ASP A 4 -10.86 23.36 -14.75
N ALA A 5 -11.60 22.81 -15.73
CA ALA A 5 -13.04 23.08 -15.87
C ALA A 5 -13.82 22.52 -14.66
N VAL A 6 -13.56 21.27 -14.24
CA VAL A 6 -14.19 20.65 -13.07
C VAL A 6 -13.82 21.42 -11.80
N ARG A 7 -12.54 21.77 -11.66
CA ARG A 7 -12.04 22.54 -10.51
C ARG A 7 -12.72 23.91 -10.42
N GLY A 8 -12.79 24.64 -11.53
CA GLY A 8 -13.44 25.96 -11.58
C GLY A 8 -14.95 25.88 -11.35
N TYR A 9 -15.60 24.86 -11.94
CA TYR A 9 -17.04 24.67 -11.83
C TYR A 9 -17.51 24.44 -10.39
N PHE A 10 -16.83 23.55 -9.65
CA PHE A 10 -17.13 23.24 -8.26
C PHE A 10 -16.44 24.16 -7.26
N GLY A 11 -15.55 25.05 -7.68
CA GLY A 11 -14.76 25.90 -6.80
C GLY A 11 -13.76 25.15 -5.94
N PHE A 12 -13.20 24.05 -6.44
CA PHE A 12 -12.23 23.27 -5.72
C PHE A 12 -10.87 23.99 -5.63
N GLU A 13 -10.24 23.98 -4.47
CA GLU A 13 -8.85 24.42 -4.28
C GLU A 13 -7.86 23.46 -4.94
N ARG A 14 -8.17 22.17 -4.90
CA ARG A 14 -7.46 21.05 -5.54
C ARG A 14 -8.47 20.02 -6.04
N LEU A 15 -8.08 19.18 -6.99
CA LEU A 15 -8.99 18.12 -7.43
C LEU A 15 -9.23 17.11 -6.29
N PRO A 16 -10.48 16.74 -6.00
CA PRO A 16 -10.78 15.64 -5.11
C PRO A 16 -10.30 14.32 -5.76
N PHE A 17 -10.08 13.31 -4.94
CA PHE A 17 -9.68 11.95 -5.38
C PHE A 17 -8.31 11.86 -6.07
N ASP A 18 -7.46 12.90 -5.97
CA ASP A 18 -6.09 12.86 -6.45
C ASP A 18 -5.24 11.85 -5.63
N ARG A 19 -4.17 11.35 -6.28
CA ARG A 19 -3.23 10.39 -5.66
C ARG A 19 -2.26 11.05 -4.68
N SER A 20 -2.08 12.37 -4.77
CA SER A 20 -1.12 13.15 -3.98
C SER A 20 -1.65 13.59 -2.60
N VAL A 21 -2.39 12.70 -1.91
CA VAL A 21 -2.87 12.98 -0.56
C VAL A 21 -1.74 12.81 0.45
N PRO A 22 -1.41 13.85 1.27
CA PRO A 22 -0.44 13.73 2.35
C PRO A 22 -0.86 12.64 3.36
N VAL A 23 0.13 12.00 4.00
CA VAL A 23 -0.14 10.91 4.95
C VAL A 23 -1.09 11.34 6.07
N GLY A 24 -0.92 12.54 6.62
CA GLY A 24 -1.79 13.07 7.67
C GLY A 24 -3.22 13.39 7.24
N ALA A 25 -3.50 13.40 5.93
CA ALA A 25 -4.81 13.66 5.36
C ALA A 25 -5.46 12.41 4.73
N LEU A 26 -4.88 11.23 4.93
CA LEU A 26 -5.45 9.98 4.43
C LEU A 26 -6.75 9.64 5.18
N PHE A 27 -7.74 9.14 4.44
CA PHE A 27 -8.94 8.60 5.06
C PHE A 27 -8.63 7.27 5.76
N ALA A 28 -8.95 7.19 7.04
CA ALA A 28 -8.65 6.05 7.87
C ALA A 28 -9.87 5.13 8.02
N SER A 29 -10.19 4.32 6.97
CA SER A 29 -11.18 3.24 7.10
C SER A 29 -10.72 2.20 8.13
N ALA A 30 -11.64 1.42 8.68
CA ALA A 30 -11.33 0.38 9.67
C ALA A 30 -10.25 -0.59 9.18
N SER A 31 -10.38 -1.06 7.93
CA SER A 31 -9.39 -1.97 7.33
C SER A 31 -8.03 -1.30 7.14
N HIS A 32 -7.97 0.01 6.80
CA HIS A 32 -6.72 0.74 6.67
C HIS A 32 -6.03 0.93 8.02
N GLN A 33 -6.78 1.29 9.07
CA GLN A 33 -6.26 1.44 10.43
C GLN A 33 -5.69 0.13 10.97
N GLU A 34 -6.43 -0.96 10.79
CA GLU A 34 -6.00 -2.30 11.21
C GLU A 34 -4.72 -2.73 10.47
N ALA A 35 -4.65 -2.53 9.15
CA ALA A 35 -3.45 -2.82 8.37
C ALA A 35 -2.24 -2.02 8.88
N ALA A 36 -2.40 -0.70 9.09
CA ALA A 36 -1.33 0.16 9.58
C ALA A 36 -0.88 -0.25 11.00
N GLY A 37 -1.81 -0.60 11.89
CA GLY A 37 -1.51 -1.08 13.23
C GLY A 37 -0.73 -2.40 13.22
N ARG A 38 -1.14 -3.35 12.38
CA ARG A 38 -0.44 -4.64 12.22
C ARG A 38 0.95 -4.49 11.61
N ILE A 39 1.12 -3.57 10.67
CA ILE A 39 2.43 -3.24 10.11
C ILE A 39 3.35 -2.69 11.21
N ALA A 40 2.87 -1.72 12.00
CA ALA A 40 3.64 -1.16 13.10
C ALA A 40 4.05 -2.25 14.11
N TYR A 41 3.11 -3.09 14.54
CA TYR A 41 3.39 -4.21 15.42
C TYR A 41 4.45 -5.17 14.85
N GLY A 42 4.33 -5.54 13.56
CA GLY A 42 5.29 -6.43 12.92
C GLY A 42 6.70 -5.84 12.81
N ILE A 43 6.79 -4.51 12.61
CA ILE A 43 8.07 -3.80 12.63
C ILE A 43 8.68 -3.82 14.03
N ASP A 44 7.92 -3.45 15.06
CA ASP A 44 8.38 -3.40 16.44
C ASP A 44 8.85 -4.77 16.96
N THR A 45 8.18 -5.84 16.51
CA THR A 45 8.51 -7.22 16.89
C THR A 45 9.47 -7.93 15.92
N ARG A 46 10.00 -7.21 14.91
CA ARG A 46 10.94 -7.71 13.90
C ARG A 46 10.47 -8.96 13.17
N GLN A 47 9.19 -8.99 12.83
CA GLN A 47 8.56 -10.13 12.19
C GLN A 47 8.41 -9.94 10.68
N ILE A 48 8.17 -11.04 9.97
CA ILE A 48 7.67 -10.98 8.60
C ILE A 48 6.18 -10.70 8.69
N THR A 49 5.77 -9.54 8.13
CA THR A 49 4.39 -9.09 8.05
C THR A 49 3.91 -9.19 6.60
N VAL A 50 2.76 -9.84 6.40
CA VAL A 50 2.15 -10.02 5.08
C VAL A 50 0.80 -9.33 5.05
N ILE A 51 0.69 -8.30 4.22
CA ILE A 51 -0.57 -7.59 3.97
C ILE A 51 -1.04 -7.93 2.56
N THR A 52 -2.20 -8.55 2.46
CA THR A 52 -2.82 -8.90 1.17
C THR A 52 -4.11 -8.15 0.95
N GLY A 53 -4.54 -8.06 -0.29
CA GLY A 53 -5.81 -7.44 -0.68
C GLY A 53 -5.88 -7.23 -2.17
N GLU A 54 -7.07 -7.01 -2.68
CA GLU A 54 -7.32 -6.77 -4.10
C GLU A 54 -6.59 -5.52 -4.62
N VAL A 55 -6.50 -5.42 -5.94
CA VAL A 55 -5.96 -4.22 -6.60
C VAL A 55 -6.79 -3.00 -6.20
N GLY A 56 -6.12 -1.95 -5.72
CA GLY A 56 -6.81 -0.74 -5.28
C GLY A 56 -7.38 -0.76 -3.86
N ALA A 57 -7.14 -1.82 -3.07
CA ALA A 57 -7.56 -1.92 -1.66
C ALA A 57 -6.82 -0.96 -0.71
N GLY A 58 -5.74 -0.30 -1.15
CA GLY A 58 -5.00 0.67 -0.34
C GLY A 58 -3.81 0.10 0.43
N LYS A 59 -3.30 -1.09 0.09
CA LYS A 59 -2.13 -1.73 0.74
C LYS A 59 -0.92 -0.80 0.85
N THR A 60 -0.48 -0.25 -0.27
CA THR A 60 0.66 0.69 -0.34
C THR A 60 0.39 1.96 0.47
N VAL A 61 -0.86 2.41 0.53
CA VAL A 61 -1.29 3.59 1.31
C VAL A 61 -1.19 3.29 2.80
N ALA A 62 -1.64 2.13 3.25
CA ALA A 62 -1.52 1.68 4.64
C ALA A 62 -0.05 1.53 5.06
N ALA A 63 0.78 0.93 4.20
CA ALA A 63 2.21 0.82 4.45
C ALA A 63 2.88 2.19 4.54
N ARG A 64 2.55 3.14 3.64
CA ARG A 64 3.03 4.52 3.70
C ARG A 64 2.61 5.22 4.98
N ALA A 65 1.36 5.01 5.44
CA ALA A 65 0.87 5.59 6.69
C ALA A 65 1.61 5.04 7.92
N ALA A 66 1.91 3.73 7.94
CA ALA A 66 2.66 3.11 9.02
C ALA A 66 4.13 3.53 9.00
N THR A 67 4.80 3.46 7.85
CA THR A 67 6.23 3.76 7.73
C THR A 67 6.57 5.24 7.88
N ALA A 68 5.64 6.15 7.54
CA ALA A 68 5.84 7.59 7.78
C ALA A 68 5.90 7.98 9.27
N ARG A 69 5.46 7.08 10.17
CA ARG A 69 5.53 7.29 11.63
C ARG A 69 6.82 6.73 12.23
N LEU A 70 7.63 6.03 11.44
CA LEU A 70 8.90 5.48 11.92
C LEU A 70 9.90 6.61 12.18
N ASP A 71 10.53 6.54 13.31
CA ASP A 71 11.65 7.42 13.64
C ASP A 71 12.88 7.03 12.81
N ALA A 72 13.31 7.92 11.93
CA ALA A 72 14.47 7.71 11.06
C ALA A 72 15.80 7.54 11.82
N SER A 73 15.87 7.97 13.09
CA SER A 73 17.03 7.73 13.95
C SER A 73 17.10 6.28 14.44
N ARG A 74 15.97 5.57 14.45
CA ARG A 74 15.83 4.19 14.97
C ARG A 74 15.51 3.16 13.90
N HIS A 75 15.10 3.60 12.72
CA HIS A 75 14.69 2.71 11.62
C HIS A 75 15.33 3.11 10.31
N GLN A 76 15.75 2.12 9.53
CA GLN A 76 16.22 2.30 8.16
C GLN A 76 15.27 1.61 7.19
N LEU A 77 14.48 2.38 6.45
CA LEU A 77 13.56 1.83 5.46
C LEU A 77 14.33 1.44 4.19
N ILE A 78 14.14 0.20 3.76
CA ILE A 78 14.65 -0.38 2.51
C ILE A 78 13.43 -0.74 1.67
N ALA A 79 13.08 0.09 0.68
CA ALA A 79 11.91 -0.13 -0.15
C ALA A 79 12.27 -0.74 -1.51
N ILE A 80 11.61 -1.82 -1.87
CA ILE A 80 11.70 -2.46 -3.20
C ILE A 80 10.30 -2.36 -3.85
N PRO A 81 10.07 -1.31 -4.67
CA PRO A 81 8.75 -1.08 -5.27
C PRO A 81 8.41 -2.06 -6.41
N ASN A 82 9.42 -2.64 -7.05
CA ASN A 82 9.26 -3.66 -8.09
C ASN A 82 10.15 -4.86 -7.76
N PRO A 83 9.57 -6.02 -7.42
CA PRO A 83 10.33 -7.21 -7.02
C PRO A 83 10.91 -8.01 -8.19
N GLN A 84 10.75 -7.60 -9.45
CA GLN A 84 11.28 -8.29 -10.63
C GLN A 84 12.81 -8.13 -10.79
N VAL A 85 13.53 -8.22 -9.69
CA VAL A 85 14.98 -8.03 -9.61
C VAL A 85 15.76 -9.35 -9.40
N GLY A 86 15.07 -10.49 -9.31
CA GLY A 86 15.65 -11.79 -8.94
C GLY A 86 16.15 -11.86 -7.49
N ALA A 87 16.53 -13.05 -7.02
CA ALA A 87 17.02 -13.25 -5.65
C ALA A 87 18.27 -12.41 -5.35
N ARG A 88 19.19 -12.32 -6.31
CA ARG A 88 20.37 -11.46 -6.21
C ARG A 88 20.01 -10.00 -6.02
N GLY A 89 18.96 -9.52 -6.70
CA GLY A 89 18.50 -8.14 -6.62
C GLY A 89 17.99 -7.75 -5.24
N ILE A 90 17.44 -8.70 -4.48
CA ILE A 90 17.03 -8.46 -3.08
C ILE A 90 18.26 -8.11 -2.22
N HIS A 91 19.32 -8.96 -2.27
CA HIS A 91 20.55 -8.71 -1.52
C HIS A 91 21.26 -7.42 -1.98
N HIS A 92 21.27 -7.18 -3.31
CA HIS A 92 21.83 -5.95 -3.89
C HIS A 92 21.12 -4.69 -3.36
N ALA A 93 19.78 -4.71 -3.35
CA ALA A 93 18.98 -3.58 -2.85
C ALA A 93 19.25 -3.33 -1.35
N VAL A 94 19.39 -4.40 -0.55
CA VAL A 94 19.73 -4.28 0.87
C VAL A 94 21.08 -3.60 1.06
N VAL A 95 22.14 -4.11 0.41
CA VAL A 95 23.50 -3.55 0.55
C VAL A 95 23.55 -2.10 0.07
N ALA A 96 22.95 -1.79 -1.07
CA ALA A 96 22.91 -0.44 -1.63
C ALA A 96 22.16 0.55 -0.74
N ALA A 97 21.00 0.15 -0.19
CA ALA A 97 20.20 1.00 0.70
C ALA A 97 20.90 1.29 2.04
N LEU A 98 21.80 0.39 2.47
CA LEU A 98 22.63 0.56 3.67
C LEU A 98 23.97 1.27 3.39
N GLY A 99 24.13 1.83 2.16
CA GLY A 99 25.29 2.64 1.78
C GLY A 99 26.51 1.82 1.33
N GLY A 100 26.34 0.52 1.11
CA GLY A 100 27.42 -0.34 0.62
C GLY A 100 27.49 -0.39 -0.91
N VAL A 101 28.66 -0.84 -1.42
CA VAL A 101 28.82 -1.20 -2.83
C VAL A 101 28.57 -2.71 -2.99
N PRO A 102 27.47 -3.11 -3.65
CA PRO A 102 27.13 -4.53 -3.75
C PRO A 102 28.16 -5.33 -4.55
N ARG A 103 28.61 -6.46 -4.00
CA ARG A 103 29.55 -7.35 -4.65
C ARG A 103 28.95 -8.01 -5.89
N VAL A 104 29.79 -8.27 -6.90
CA VAL A 104 29.35 -8.79 -8.20
C VAL A 104 28.90 -10.25 -8.09
N HIS A 105 29.62 -11.08 -7.34
CA HIS A 105 29.32 -12.51 -7.22
C HIS A 105 28.28 -12.78 -6.14
N HIS A 106 27.24 -13.56 -6.46
CA HIS A 106 26.14 -13.88 -5.55
C HIS A 106 26.62 -14.51 -4.23
N ALA A 107 27.59 -15.44 -4.33
CA ALA A 107 28.18 -16.12 -3.15
C ALA A 107 28.82 -15.15 -2.14
N THR A 108 29.31 -14.00 -2.58
CA THR A 108 29.90 -12.96 -1.71
C THR A 108 28.91 -11.85 -1.36
N LEU A 109 27.85 -11.69 -2.13
CA LEU A 109 26.81 -10.69 -1.90
C LEU A 109 25.87 -11.11 -0.76
N ILE A 110 25.55 -12.41 -0.63
CA ILE A 110 24.69 -12.92 0.44
C ILE A 110 25.28 -12.60 1.82
N PRO A 111 26.53 -13.03 2.17
CA PRO A 111 27.10 -12.68 3.46
C PRO A 111 27.30 -11.19 3.63
N GLN A 112 27.63 -10.45 2.57
CA GLN A 112 27.72 -8.99 2.64
C GLN A 112 26.38 -8.35 3.08
N ALA A 113 25.24 -8.79 2.53
CA ALA A 113 23.94 -8.26 2.93
C ALA A 113 23.64 -8.55 4.42
N ALA A 114 23.97 -9.76 4.89
CA ALA A 114 23.82 -10.13 6.30
C ALA A 114 24.72 -9.29 7.23
N GLU A 115 25.99 -9.06 6.84
CA GLU A 115 26.92 -8.20 7.58
C GLU A 115 26.39 -6.75 7.69
N TYR A 116 25.89 -6.18 6.59
CA TYR A 116 25.35 -4.80 6.59
C TYR A 116 24.09 -4.67 7.46
N LEU A 117 23.19 -5.67 7.43
CA LEU A 117 22.01 -5.69 8.29
C LEU A 117 22.40 -5.77 9.77
N ALA A 118 23.36 -6.62 10.11
CA ALA A 118 23.85 -6.77 11.49
C ALA A 118 24.55 -5.50 11.97
N ALA A 119 25.39 -4.88 11.14
CA ALA A 119 26.10 -3.64 11.48
C ALA A 119 25.11 -2.47 11.66
N GLU A 120 24.06 -2.35 10.82
CA GLU A 120 23.05 -1.30 10.94
C GLU A 120 22.36 -1.36 12.31
N LEU A 121 22.04 -2.55 12.77
CA LEU A 121 21.41 -2.76 14.08
C LEU A 121 22.38 -2.61 15.24
N ALA A 122 23.57 -3.23 15.15
CA ALA A 122 24.53 -3.30 16.28
C ALA A 122 25.33 -2.01 16.47
N GLU A 123 25.75 -1.37 15.36
CA GLU A 123 26.65 -0.21 15.43
C GLU A 123 25.89 1.11 15.37
N ARG A 124 24.82 1.17 14.54
CA ARG A 124 24.03 2.40 14.35
C ARG A 124 22.76 2.45 15.17
N GLY A 125 22.38 1.34 15.82
CA GLY A 125 21.16 1.23 16.61
C GLY A 125 19.86 1.38 15.81
N ARG A 126 19.92 1.22 14.46
CA ARG A 126 18.78 1.38 13.58
C ARG A 126 18.29 0.02 13.09
N LEU A 127 17.01 -0.24 13.27
CA LEU A 127 16.36 -1.44 12.76
C LEU A 127 16.10 -1.32 11.24
N PRO A 128 16.68 -2.19 10.41
CA PRO A 128 16.32 -2.25 8.99
C PRO A 128 14.89 -2.76 8.82
N VAL A 129 14.12 -2.07 7.96
CA VAL A 129 12.75 -2.44 7.60
C VAL A 129 12.69 -2.64 6.08
N LEU A 130 12.62 -3.90 5.65
CA LEU A 130 12.52 -4.28 4.24
C LEU A 130 11.05 -4.26 3.82
N LEU A 131 10.67 -3.32 2.97
CA LEU A 131 9.35 -3.20 2.39
C LEU A 131 9.38 -3.62 0.92
N ILE A 132 8.58 -4.62 0.56
CA ILE A 132 8.43 -5.09 -0.81
C ILE A 132 6.97 -4.92 -1.21
N ASP A 133 6.72 -4.03 -2.17
CA ASP A 133 5.40 -3.91 -2.80
C ASP A 133 5.26 -4.91 -3.95
N GLU A 134 4.03 -5.22 -4.33
CA GLU A 134 3.69 -6.23 -5.35
C GLU A 134 4.38 -7.60 -5.10
N ALA A 135 4.53 -7.98 -3.83
CA ALA A 135 5.25 -9.20 -3.42
C ALA A 135 4.66 -10.52 -3.98
N HIS A 136 3.45 -10.48 -4.56
CA HIS A 136 2.88 -11.62 -5.29
C HIS A 136 3.62 -11.95 -6.60
N LEU A 137 4.49 -11.04 -7.06
CA LEU A 137 5.37 -11.24 -8.23
C LEU A 137 6.72 -11.87 -7.86
N LEU A 138 7.00 -12.08 -6.57
CA LEU A 138 8.22 -12.73 -6.11
C LEU A 138 8.23 -14.21 -6.52
N SER A 139 9.37 -14.67 -7.03
CA SER A 139 9.64 -16.09 -7.22
C SER A 139 9.87 -16.80 -5.88
N HIS A 140 9.81 -18.13 -5.89
CA HIS A 140 10.13 -18.94 -4.70
C HIS A 140 11.57 -18.68 -4.21
N ASP A 141 12.55 -18.54 -5.11
CA ASP A 141 13.94 -18.25 -4.75
C ASP A 141 14.08 -16.87 -4.07
N GLN A 142 13.30 -15.89 -4.50
CA GLN A 142 13.28 -14.56 -3.86
C GLN A 142 12.66 -14.61 -2.47
N LEU A 143 11.55 -15.33 -2.31
CA LEU A 143 10.91 -15.54 -1.01
C LEU A 143 11.83 -16.29 -0.04
N GLU A 144 12.57 -17.29 -0.55
CA GLU A 144 13.57 -18.00 0.24
C GLU A 144 14.77 -17.11 0.60
N ALA A 145 15.24 -16.26 -0.32
CA ALA A 145 16.28 -15.27 -0.04
C ALA A 145 15.86 -14.32 1.10
N ILE A 146 14.60 -13.85 1.10
CA ILE A 146 14.04 -13.01 2.17
C ILE A 146 14.02 -13.80 3.50
N ARG A 147 13.57 -15.06 3.49
CA ARG A 147 13.60 -15.91 4.68
C ARG A 147 15.03 -16.04 5.24
N MET A 148 16.01 -16.27 4.38
CA MET A 148 17.41 -16.41 4.81
C MET A 148 17.95 -15.12 5.42
N LEU A 149 17.59 -13.95 4.93
CA LEU A 149 17.96 -12.67 5.54
C LEU A 149 17.42 -12.51 6.98
N THR A 150 16.24 -13.09 7.28
CA THR A 150 15.68 -13.08 8.64
C THR A 150 16.32 -14.10 9.58
N SER A 151 17.20 -14.98 9.07
CA SER A 151 17.80 -16.11 9.81
C SER A 151 19.29 -15.89 10.10
N ALA A 152 19.80 -14.67 10.06
CA ALA A 152 21.23 -14.37 10.02
C ALA A 152 22.06 -14.85 11.23
N GLN A 153 21.42 -15.27 12.34
CA GLN A 153 22.10 -15.86 13.48
C GLN A 153 21.23 -16.98 14.06
N LEU A 154 21.87 -18.12 14.43
CA LEU A 154 21.23 -19.27 15.05
C LEU A 154 20.35 -18.83 16.25
N ASP A 155 19.04 -19.01 16.14
CA ASP A 155 18.02 -18.77 17.17
C ASP A 155 17.96 -17.37 17.80
N SER A 156 18.56 -16.36 17.22
CA SER A 156 18.44 -14.97 17.68
C SER A 156 17.28 -14.23 16.99
N ALA A 157 16.90 -13.08 17.56
CA ALA A 157 15.90 -12.19 16.96
C ALA A 157 16.33 -11.78 15.54
N SER A 158 15.38 -11.68 14.61
CA SER A 158 15.64 -11.24 13.23
C SER A 158 16.41 -9.91 13.20
N PRO A 159 17.45 -9.78 12.36
CA PRO A 159 18.19 -8.51 12.22
C PRO A 159 17.40 -7.42 11.50
N LEU A 160 16.23 -7.75 10.93
CA LEU A 160 15.36 -6.83 10.21
C LEU A 160 13.88 -7.19 10.41
N ALA A 161 13.01 -6.20 10.21
CA ALA A 161 11.59 -6.43 9.96
C ALA A 161 11.34 -6.54 8.46
N VAL A 162 10.38 -7.36 8.04
CA VAL A 162 10.00 -7.53 6.64
C VAL A 162 8.52 -7.24 6.46
N LEU A 163 8.18 -6.41 5.48
CA LEU A 163 6.81 -6.09 5.09
C LEU A 163 6.59 -6.48 3.63
N LEU A 164 5.73 -7.46 3.40
CA LEU A 164 5.33 -7.94 2.08
C LEU A 164 3.90 -7.51 1.78
N LEU A 165 3.75 -6.68 0.75
CA LEU A 165 2.44 -6.22 0.27
C LEU A 165 2.12 -6.93 -1.04
N GLY A 166 0.97 -7.58 -1.15
CA GLY A 166 0.64 -8.31 -2.37
C GLY A 166 -0.85 -8.52 -2.59
N GLN A 167 -1.17 -9.09 -3.74
CA GLN A 167 -2.52 -9.53 -4.06
C GLN A 167 -2.82 -10.86 -3.33
N PRO A 168 -4.09 -11.31 -3.30
CA PRO A 168 -4.46 -12.55 -2.60
C PRO A 168 -3.68 -13.80 -3.02
N GLN A 169 -3.16 -13.84 -4.26
CA GLN A 169 -2.31 -14.92 -4.75
C GLN A 169 -1.04 -15.11 -3.91
N LEU A 170 -0.49 -14.03 -3.33
CA LEU A 170 0.67 -14.11 -2.42
C LEU A 170 0.40 -15.07 -1.26
N ARG A 171 -0.80 -14.96 -0.66
CA ARG A 171 -1.21 -15.85 0.44
C ARG A 171 -1.35 -17.30 0.00
N ALA A 172 -1.82 -17.53 -1.22
CA ALA A 172 -1.94 -18.88 -1.77
C ALA A 172 -0.55 -19.48 -2.04
N SER A 173 0.36 -18.71 -2.64
CA SER A 173 1.73 -19.13 -2.92
C SER A 173 2.50 -19.51 -1.64
N MET A 174 2.35 -18.73 -0.56
CA MET A 174 3.04 -18.99 0.72
C MET A 174 2.59 -20.28 1.42
N ARG A 175 1.42 -20.83 1.08
CA ARG A 175 0.92 -22.10 1.62
C ARG A 175 1.46 -23.34 0.89
N LEU A 176 2.19 -23.14 -0.21
CA LEU A 176 2.82 -24.25 -0.92
C LEU A 176 3.88 -24.90 -0.04
N GLY A 177 3.97 -26.22 -0.05
CA GLY A 177 4.90 -26.97 0.78
C GLY A 177 6.38 -26.56 0.62
N VAL A 178 6.76 -26.08 -0.56
CA VAL A 178 8.11 -25.55 -0.84
C VAL A 178 8.44 -24.29 -0.02
N LEU A 179 7.44 -23.55 0.44
CA LEU A 179 7.60 -22.34 1.25
C LEU A 179 7.18 -22.54 2.72
N ALA A 180 6.99 -23.79 3.18
CA ALA A 180 6.55 -24.07 4.55
C ALA A 180 7.44 -23.43 5.62
N ALA A 181 8.76 -23.40 5.42
CA ALA A 181 9.71 -22.78 6.33
C ALA A 181 9.53 -21.22 6.41
N LEU A 182 9.20 -20.58 5.29
CA LEU A 182 8.85 -19.16 5.27
C LEU A 182 7.50 -18.93 5.95
N ASP A 183 6.51 -19.77 5.64
CA ASP A 183 5.14 -19.66 6.20
C ASP A 183 5.15 -19.70 7.73
N GLN A 184 5.97 -20.54 8.34
CA GLN A 184 6.18 -20.61 9.80
C GLN A 184 6.81 -19.37 10.41
N ARG A 185 7.56 -18.57 9.63
CA ARG A 185 8.22 -17.34 10.09
C ARG A 185 7.37 -16.08 9.94
N ILE A 186 6.22 -16.19 9.28
CA ILE A 186 5.30 -15.05 9.15
C ILE A 186 4.54 -14.88 10.46
N GLY A 187 4.90 -13.87 11.23
CA GLY A 187 4.26 -13.56 12.52
C GLY A 187 2.97 -12.78 12.37
N VAL A 188 2.85 -11.95 11.33
CA VAL A 188 1.67 -11.09 11.13
C VAL A 188 1.09 -11.29 9.73
N ARG A 189 -0.24 -11.54 9.68
CA ARG A 189 -0.98 -11.65 8.41
C ARG A 189 -2.26 -10.85 8.50
N TYR A 190 -2.53 -10.10 7.44
CA TYR A 190 -3.79 -9.39 7.31
C TYR A 190 -4.25 -9.33 5.86
N ALA A 191 -5.54 -9.57 5.64
CA ALA A 191 -6.19 -9.37 4.36
C ALA A 191 -7.06 -8.12 4.44
N MET A 192 -6.71 -7.09 3.67
CA MET A 192 -7.48 -5.85 3.65
C MET A 192 -8.84 -6.08 3.03
N ALA A 193 -9.87 -5.67 3.76
CA ALA A 193 -11.25 -5.66 3.30
C ALA A 193 -11.56 -4.35 2.55
N PRO A 194 -12.53 -4.36 1.63
CA PRO A 194 -13.07 -3.14 1.05
C PRO A 194 -13.79 -2.28 2.12
N MET A 195 -14.03 -1.02 1.81
CA MET A 195 -14.84 -0.12 2.63
C MET A 195 -16.30 -0.58 2.65
N THR A 196 -16.98 -0.35 3.76
CA THR A 196 -18.44 -0.49 3.88
C THR A 196 -19.17 0.62 3.11
N PRO A 197 -20.51 0.53 2.89
CA PRO A 197 -21.29 1.63 2.31
C PRO A 197 -21.12 2.95 3.07
N ASP A 198 -21.21 2.90 4.41
CA ASP A 198 -21.03 4.06 5.27
C ASP A 198 -19.62 4.67 5.15
N GLU A 199 -18.60 3.83 5.14
CA GLU A 199 -17.22 4.26 4.93
C GLU A 199 -17.02 4.86 3.55
N THR A 200 -17.66 4.32 2.51
CA THR A 200 -17.60 4.88 1.15
C THR A 200 -18.22 6.26 1.12
N GLY A 201 -19.38 6.47 1.72
CA GLY A 201 -19.99 7.78 1.85
C GLY A 201 -19.13 8.78 2.63
N ALA A 202 -18.54 8.34 3.75
CA ALA A 202 -17.61 9.15 4.54
C ALA A 202 -16.32 9.47 3.76
N TYR A 203 -15.83 8.52 2.97
CA TYR A 203 -14.65 8.69 2.09
C TYR A 203 -14.89 9.76 1.02
N LEU A 204 -16.04 9.75 0.36
CA LEU A 204 -16.42 10.76 -0.62
C LEU A 204 -16.45 12.16 0.01
N ARG A 205 -17.12 12.31 1.16
CA ARG A 205 -17.16 13.58 1.91
C ARG A 205 -15.78 14.04 2.36
N HIS A 206 -14.92 13.10 2.81
CA HIS A 206 -13.57 13.43 3.21
C HIS A 206 -12.75 14.02 2.06
N HIS A 207 -12.80 13.42 0.88
CA HIS A 207 -12.04 13.89 -0.29
C HIS A 207 -12.56 15.21 -0.85
N THR A 208 -13.87 15.44 -0.85
CA THR A 208 -14.45 16.74 -1.24
C THR A 208 -14.08 17.84 -0.24
N LYS A 209 -14.08 17.53 1.06
CA LYS A 209 -13.62 18.44 2.10
C LYS A 209 -12.14 18.80 1.95
N LEU A 210 -11.28 17.82 1.65
CA LEU A 210 -9.87 18.08 1.35
C LEU A 210 -9.66 18.94 0.10
N ALA A 211 -10.64 18.93 -0.81
CA ALA A 211 -10.63 19.75 -2.01
C ALA A 211 -11.23 21.18 -1.77
N GLY A 212 -11.58 21.52 -0.53
CA GLY A 212 -12.11 22.82 -0.16
C GLY A 212 -13.66 22.90 -0.11
N ARG A 213 -14.39 21.78 -0.30
CA ARG A 213 -15.85 21.74 -0.29
C ARG A 213 -16.40 20.86 0.81
N SER A 214 -17.14 21.44 1.74
CA SER A 214 -17.75 20.72 2.88
C SER A 214 -19.24 20.39 2.69
N ASP A 215 -19.86 20.93 1.64
CA ASP A 215 -21.24 20.64 1.27
C ASP A 215 -21.36 19.26 0.61
N GLN A 216 -22.58 18.73 0.55
CA GLN A 216 -22.84 17.43 -0.05
C GLN A 216 -22.83 17.53 -1.59
N LEU A 217 -21.78 17.00 -2.20
CA LEU A 217 -21.61 16.97 -3.67
C LEU A 217 -22.12 15.68 -4.32
N PHE A 218 -22.38 14.65 -3.57
CA PHE A 218 -22.98 13.38 -4.02
C PHE A 218 -24.28 13.16 -3.25
N SER A 219 -25.37 12.82 -3.94
CA SER A 219 -26.58 12.37 -3.26
C SER A 219 -26.33 11.03 -2.56
N ASP A 220 -27.14 10.68 -1.57
CA ASP A 220 -26.99 9.43 -0.82
C ASP A 220 -27.15 8.22 -1.76
N ASP A 221 -28.11 8.25 -2.67
CA ASP A 221 -28.31 7.22 -3.70
C ASP A 221 -27.12 7.13 -4.66
N ALA A 222 -26.48 8.26 -4.98
CA ALA A 222 -25.28 8.28 -5.81
C ALA A 222 -24.09 7.66 -5.08
N ALA A 223 -23.91 7.97 -3.80
CA ALA A 223 -22.86 7.38 -2.97
C ALA A 223 -23.03 5.87 -2.82
N GLU A 224 -24.26 5.40 -2.62
CA GLU A 224 -24.59 3.97 -2.58
C GLU A 224 -24.31 3.28 -3.91
N LEU A 225 -24.68 3.89 -5.04
CA LEU A 225 -24.42 3.34 -6.38
C LEU A 225 -22.90 3.29 -6.67
N ILE A 226 -22.13 4.31 -6.25
CA ILE A 226 -20.65 4.29 -6.32
C ILE A 226 -20.11 3.11 -5.50
N HIS A 227 -20.61 2.90 -4.28
CA HIS A 227 -20.20 1.79 -3.45
C HIS A 227 -20.44 0.44 -4.13
N GLN A 228 -21.65 0.22 -4.63
CA GLN A 228 -22.02 -1.03 -5.30
C GLN A 228 -21.14 -1.29 -6.54
N ALA A 229 -20.93 -0.30 -7.40
CA ALA A 229 -20.12 -0.43 -8.60
C ALA A 229 -18.62 -0.59 -8.30
N SER A 230 -18.09 0.08 -7.27
CA SER A 230 -16.71 -0.01 -6.85
C SER A 230 -16.41 -1.20 -5.94
N ARG A 231 -17.44 -1.84 -5.40
CA ARG A 231 -17.34 -2.85 -4.33
C ARG A 231 -16.59 -2.32 -3.10
N GLY A 232 -16.62 -1.02 -2.85
CA GLY A 232 -15.91 -0.36 -1.76
C GLY A 232 -14.39 -0.28 -1.89
N PHE A 233 -13.80 -0.58 -3.06
CA PHE A 233 -12.35 -0.44 -3.26
C PHE A 233 -11.97 1.01 -3.54
N PRO A 234 -11.07 1.64 -2.73
CA PRO A 234 -10.75 3.06 -2.82
C PRO A 234 -10.37 3.55 -4.22
N ARG A 235 -9.56 2.77 -4.96
CA ARG A 235 -9.16 3.15 -6.34
C ARG A 235 -10.35 3.20 -7.30
N ALA A 236 -11.27 2.26 -7.18
CA ALA A 236 -12.47 2.23 -8.01
C ALA A 236 -13.45 3.35 -7.60
N VAL A 237 -13.60 3.60 -6.28
CA VAL A 237 -14.37 4.74 -5.77
C VAL A 237 -13.83 6.05 -6.34
N ASN A 238 -12.52 6.27 -6.31
CA ASN A 238 -11.88 7.49 -6.84
C ASN A 238 -12.17 7.68 -8.33
N ARG A 239 -12.05 6.61 -9.15
CA ARG A 239 -12.33 6.68 -10.58
C ARG A 239 -13.78 7.05 -10.85
N LEU A 240 -14.72 6.35 -10.21
CA LEU A 240 -16.16 6.58 -10.39
C LEU A 240 -16.58 7.96 -9.87
N ALA A 241 -16.08 8.37 -8.72
CA ALA A 241 -16.40 9.68 -8.15
C ALA A 241 -15.87 10.84 -9.03
N ALA A 242 -14.65 10.73 -9.52
CA ALA A 242 -14.07 11.74 -10.42
C ALA A 242 -14.85 11.83 -11.75
N ALA A 243 -15.19 10.69 -12.36
CA ALA A 243 -16.01 10.65 -13.59
C ALA A 243 -17.44 11.17 -13.36
N ALA A 244 -18.05 10.86 -12.20
CA ALA A 244 -19.37 11.37 -11.86
C ALA A 244 -19.37 12.90 -11.67
N LEU A 245 -18.32 13.48 -11.06
CA LEU A 245 -18.17 14.93 -10.97
C LEU A 245 -17.99 15.56 -12.37
N LEU A 246 -17.24 14.92 -13.25
CA LEU A 246 -17.11 15.38 -14.64
C LEU A 246 -18.46 15.38 -15.36
N ALA A 247 -19.22 14.28 -15.28
CA ALA A 247 -20.57 14.18 -15.86
C ALA A 247 -21.54 15.22 -15.29
N THR A 248 -21.44 15.50 -13.99
CA THR A 248 -22.23 16.54 -13.31
C THR A 248 -21.87 17.94 -13.82
N CYS A 249 -20.59 18.23 -14.00
CA CYS A 249 -20.11 19.48 -14.56
C CYS A 249 -20.62 19.69 -16.00
N THR A 250 -20.55 18.68 -16.85
CA THR A 250 -21.01 18.75 -18.25
C THR A 250 -22.53 18.94 -18.39
N THR A 251 -23.30 18.44 -17.42
CA THR A 251 -24.76 18.61 -17.37
C THR A 251 -25.21 19.82 -16.57
N HIS A 252 -24.27 20.67 -16.12
CA HIS A 252 -24.52 21.89 -15.33
C HIS A 252 -25.35 21.66 -14.06
N LYS A 253 -25.19 20.49 -13.40
CA LYS A 253 -25.82 20.16 -12.11
C LYS A 253 -24.88 20.47 -10.95
N THR A 254 -25.44 20.86 -9.82
CA THR A 254 -24.69 21.19 -8.60
C THR A 254 -24.32 19.97 -7.75
N ILE A 255 -25.09 18.88 -7.88
CA ILE A 255 -24.93 17.62 -7.10
C ILE A 255 -24.83 16.46 -8.08
N ALA A 256 -23.89 15.58 -7.87
CA ALA A 256 -23.76 14.32 -8.58
C ALA A 256 -24.88 13.37 -8.11
N ASP A 257 -25.82 13.11 -8.98
CA ASP A 257 -26.96 12.20 -8.77
C ASP A 257 -26.67 10.82 -9.37
N THR A 258 -27.62 9.90 -9.25
CA THR A 258 -27.52 8.55 -9.82
C THR A 258 -27.34 8.55 -11.34
N THR A 259 -27.84 9.57 -12.04
CA THR A 259 -27.68 9.70 -13.51
C THR A 259 -26.22 9.96 -13.86
N ALA A 260 -25.57 10.88 -13.15
CA ALA A 260 -24.14 11.18 -13.33
C ALA A 260 -23.26 9.95 -13.02
N VAL A 261 -23.62 9.22 -11.95
CA VAL A 261 -22.88 7.98 -11.59
C VAL A 261 -23.07 6.87 -12.63
N ARG A 262 -24.26 6.70 -13.18
CA ARG A 262 -24.50 5.72 -14.27
C ARG A 262 -23.69 6.06 -15.51
N ALA A 263 -23.63 7.33 -15.90
CA ALA A 263 -22.77 7.79 -16.98
C ALA A 263 -21.28 7.47 -16.70
N ALA A 264 -20.84 7.74 -15.49
CA ALA A 264 -19.47 7.42 -15.05
C ALA A 264 -19.18 5.90 -15.09
N ILE A 265 -20.11 5.05 -14.68
CA ILE A 265 -19.95 3.59 -14.74
C ILE A 265 -19.79 3.13 -16.19
N THR A 266 -20.59 3.63 -17.12
CA THR A 266 -20.49 3.30 -18.56
C THR A 266 -19.11 3.71 -19.09
N GLU A 267 -18.69 4.97 -18.87
CA GLU A 267 -17.40 5.48 -19.33
C GLU A 267 -16.20 4.68 -18.76
N VAL A 268 -16.26 4.32 -17.48
CA VAL A 268 -15.17 3.58 -16.80
C VAL A 268 -15.09 2.12 -17.26
N ASN A 269 -16.20 1.51 -17.68
CA ASN A 269 -16.23 0.13 -18.18
C ASN A 269 -15.81 0.02 -19.66
N ASP A 270 -15.94 1.09 -20.44
CA ASP A 270 -15.57 1.15 -21.85
C ASP A 270 -14.06 1.44 -22.07
N GLN A 271 -13.29 1.70 -21.00
CA GLN A 271 -11.83 1.95 -20.97
C GLN A 271 -11.04 0.71 -20.51
#